data_f23469001d662da33391cac2b83d2019
#
_entry.id   f23469001d662da33391cac2b83d2019
#
_cell.length_a   1.000
_cell.length_b   1.000
_cell.length_c   1.000
_cell.angle_alpha   90.00
_cell.angle_beta   90.00
_cell.angle_gamma   90.00
#
_symmetry.space_group_name_H-M   'P 1'
#
loop_
_entity.id
_entity.type
_entity.pdbx_description
1 polymer ?
#
loop_
_entity_poly.entity_id
_entity_poly.type
_entity_poly.pdbx_seq_one_letter_code
_entity_poly.pdbx_strand_id
1 'polypeptide(L)' 'QLSFDHRTILVLHDLEEVPQKDIAEILEIPIGTVKSRLFHARAAMRQFLQQEGVHL' A
#
# COMPACT_ATOMS: atom_id res chain seq x y z
N GLN A 1 12.94 -1.90 2.90
CA GLN A 1 12.66 -0.94 1.83
C GLN A 1 11.42 -1.36 1.05
N LEU A 2 10.52 -0.41 0.82
CA LEU A 2 9.26 -0.70 0.14
C LEU A 2 9.47 -0.80 -1.37
N SER A 3 8.76 -1.74 -2.00
CA SER A 3 8.78 -1.85 -3.45
C SER A 3 8.01 -0.67 -4.06
N PHE A 4 8.22 -0.45 -5.35
CA PHE A 4 7.50 0.59 -6.07
C PHE A 4 5.98 0.38 -5.99
N ASP A 5 5.54 -0.87 -6.17
CA ASP A 5 4.12 -1.19 -6.11
C ASP A 5 3.51 -0.89 -4.75
N HIS A 6 4.25 -1.23 -3.68
CA HIS A 6 3.77 -0.95 -2.33
C HIS A 6 3.64 0.55 -2.08
N ARG A 7 4.65 1.32 -2.49
CA ARG A 7 4.60 2.76 -2.30
C ARG A 7 3.47 3.40 -3.09
N THR A 8 3.29 2.98 -4.32
CA THR A 8 2.25 3.54 -5.17
C THR A 8 0.87 3.35 -4.54
N ILE A 9 0.58 2.12 -4.09
CA ILE A 9 -0.74 1.84 -3.57
C ILE A 9 -0.98 2.51 -2.22
N LEU A 10 0.06 2.64 -1.40
CA LEU A 10 -0.05 3.35 -0.13
C LEU A 10 -0.31 4.84 -0.36
N VAL A 11 0.38 5.44 -1.31
CA VAL A 11 0.17 6.85 -1.62
C VAL A 11 -1.25 7.07 -2.12
N LEU A 12 -1.71 6.26 -3.04
CA LEU A 12 -3.05 6.44 -3.59
C LEU A 12 -4.13 6.27 -2.53
N HIS A 13 -4.01 5.25 -1.71
CA HIS A 13 -5.06 4.95 -0.75
C HIS A 13 -4.96 5.77 0.53
N ASP A 14 -3.76 5.85 1.12
CA ASP A 14 -3.62 6.46 2.44
C ASP A 14 -3.39 7.97 2.39
N LEU A 15 -2.69 8.47 1.39
CA LEU A 15 -2.42 9.91 1.30
C LEU A 15 -3.41 10.64 0.42
N GLU A 16 -3.76 10.07 -0.72
CA GLU A 16 -4.67 10.71 -1.66
C GLU A 16 -6.14 10.34 -1.42
N GLU A 17 -6.37 9.39 -0.51
CA GLU A 17 -7.71 8.95 -0.13
C GLU A 17 -8.52 8.44 -1.31
N VAL A 18 -7.87 7.77 -2.26
CA VAL A 18 -8.54 7.20 -3.42
C VAL A 18 -9.17 5.87 -2.99
N PRO A 19 -10.47 5.67 -3.23
CA PRO A 19 -11.12 4.41 -2.87
C PRO A 19 -10.48 3.22 -3.57
N GLN A 20 -10.51 2.05 -2.92
CA GLN A 20 -9.89 0.85 -3.48
C GLN A 20 -10.45 0.51 -4.86
N LYS A 21 -11.75 0.70 -5.06
CA LYS A 21 -12.38 0.46 -6.34
C LYS A 21 -11.75 1.30 -7.44
N ASP A 22 -11.52 2.57 -7.13
CA ASP A 22 -10.93 3.49 -8.10
C ASP A 22 -9.47 3.15 -8.37
N ILE A 23 -8.74 2.73 -7.33
CA ILE A 23 -7.36 2.28 -7.51
C ILE A 23 -7.30 1.09 -8.46
N ALA A 24 -8.24 0.15 -8.29
CA ALA A 24 -8.30 -1.00 -9.17
C ALA A 24 -8.48 -0.59 -10.63
N GLU A 25 -9.31 0.42 -10.87
CA GLU A 25 -9.51 0.93 -12.23
C GLU A 25 -8.28 1.66 -12.74
N ILE A 26 -7.69 2.51 -11.92
CA ILE A 26 -6.50 3.29 -12.31
C ILE A 26 -5.35 2.37 -12.67
N LEU A 27 -5.10 1.34 -11.86
CA LEU A 27 -3.99 0.43 -12.07
C LEU A 27 -4.34 -0.74 -12.98
N GLU A 28 -5.61 -0.86 -13.37
CA GLU A 28 -6.11 -1.92 -14.23
C GLU A 28 -5.83 -3.30 -13.65
N ILE A 29 -6.14 -3.46 -12.35
CA ILE A 29 -5.98 -4.73 -11.65
C ILE A 29 -7.27 -5.04 -10.90
N PRO A 30 -7.50 -6.33 -10.56
CA PRO A 30 -8.69 -6.68 -9.78
C PRO A 30 -8.68 -6.05 -8.41
N ILE A 31 -9.86 -5.75 -7.88
CA ILE A 31 -9.95 -5.12 -6.56
C ILE A 31 -9.37 -6.02 -5.46
N GLY A 32 -9.48 -7.34 -5.62
CA GLY A 32 -8.86 -8.27 -4.68
C GLY A 32 -7.35 -8.10 -4.64
N THR A 33 -6.73 -7.79 -5.78
CA THR A 33 -5.30 -7.52 -5.84
C THR A 33 -4.96 -6.22 -5.11
N VAL A 34 -5.82 -5.21 -5.22
CA VAL A 34 -5.62 -3.96 -4.48
C VAL A 34 -5.62 -4.24 -2.98
N LYS A 35 -6.60 -5.01 -2.51
CA LYS A 35 -6.70 -5.33 -1.09
C LYS A 35 -5.47 -6.11 -0.61
N SER A 36 -5.04 -7.09 -1.39
CA SER A 36 -3.87 -7.90 -1.06
C SER A 36 -2.60 -7.06 -1.01
N ARG A 37 -2.42 -6.18 -2.00
CA ARG A 37 -1.25 -5.31 -2.04
C ARG A 37 -1.23 -4.33 -0.87
N LEU A 38 -2.39 -3.80 -0.49
CA LEU A 38 -2.48 -2.91 0.67
C LEU A 38 -2.09 -3.64 1.94
N PHE A 39 -2.57 -4.88 2.10
CA PHE A 39 -2.21 -5.69 3.25
C PHE A 39 -0.71 -5.89 3.34
N HIS A 40 -0.10 -6.32 2.24
CA HIS A 40 1.35 -6.57 2.19
C HIS A 40 2.15 -5.29 2.31
N ALA A 41 1.67 -4.21 1.72
CA ALA A 41 2.37 -2.93 1.79
C ALA A 41 2.42 -2.41 3.23
N ARG A 42 1.32 -2.53 3.96
CA ARG A 42 1.28 -2.09 5.35
C ARG A 42 2.15 -2.97 6.24
N ALA A 43 2.19 -4.27 5.96
CA ALA A 43 3.06 -5.17 6.70
C ALA A 43 4.54 -4.83 6.46
N ALA A 44 4.89 -4.56 5.20
CA ALA A 44 6.26 -4.18 4.85
C ALA A 44 6.64 -2.86 5.50
N MET A 45 5.73 -1.89 5.51
CA MET A 45 5.97 -0.60 6.15
C MET A 45 6.20 -0.78 7.64
N ARG A 46 5.41 -1.62 8.29
CA ARG A 46 5.56 -1.88 9.72
C ARG A 46 6.92 -2.48 10.03
N GLN A 47 7.35 -3.45 9.22
CA GLN A 47 8.67 -4.06 9.39
C GLN A 47 9.78 -3.04 9.20
N PHE A 48 9.66 -2.20 8.17
CA PHE A 48 10.65 -1.17 7.90
C PHE A 48 10.80 -0.22 9.10
N LEU A 49 9.68 0.23 9.64
CA LEU A 49 9.70 1.15 10.78
C LEU A 49 10.29 0.50 12.02
N GLN A 50 10.01 -0.78 12.24
CA GLN A 50 10.57 -1.51 13.37
C GLN A 50 12.09 -1.64 13.24
N GLN A 51 12.58 -1.93 12.03
CA GLN A 51 14.01 -2.06 11.78
C GLN A 51 14.74 -0.73 12.00
N GLU A 52 14.06 0.38 11.73
CA GLU A 52 14.63 1.70 11.93
C GLU A 52 14.46 2.20 13.36
N GLY A 53 13.90 1.39 14.24
CA GLY A 53 13.73 1.77 15.63
C GLY A 53 12.55 2.70 15.85
N VAL A 54 11.65 2.79 14.91
CA VAL A 54 10.46 3.64 15.04
C VAL A 54 9.32 2.82 15.62
N HIS A 55 8.69 3.36 16.65
CA HIS A 55 7.54 2.70 17.29
C HIS A 55 6.30 3.54 17.08
N LEU A 56 5.26 2.90 16.55
CA LEU A 56 3.98 3.56 16.30
C LEU A 56 2.94 3.20 17.34
#